data_4631abb71b34d82e2006d5fd2e28b6fa
#
_entry.id   4631abb71b34d82e2006d5fd2e28b6fa
#
_cell.length_a   1.000
_cell.length_b   1.000
_cell.length_c   1.000
_cell.angle_alpha   90.00
_cell.angle_beta   90.00
_cell.angle_gamma   90.00
#
_symmetry.space_group_name_H-M   'P 1'
#
loop_
_entity.id
_entity.type
_entity.pdbx_description
1 polymer ?
#
loop_
_entity_poly.entity_id
_entity_poly.type
_entity_poly.pdbx_seq_one_letter_code
_entity_poly.pdbx_strand_id
1 'polypeptide(L)'
;MDNYILSNVQSRNIGPDTLIWQFTIVLPGAIIGRNCNINSHCFIENKVKIGDNVTVKCGVYLWDGVTIEDGVHLGPNVTFTNDLYPRSKHKFKLMETTVRRGASVGANATILCGVTIGEYALIGAGSVVTKDVPGNTLWVGNPARQRGYVCNCGNRLSDKMKCQACGKEYKLENGLVSAI
;
A
#
# COMPACT_ATOMS: atom_id res chain seq x y z
N MET A 1 -26.96 11.54 -1.57
CA MET A 1 -27.16 10.77 -0.31
C MET A 1 -25.79 10.63 0.33
N ASP A 2 -25.66 11.11 1.56
CA ASP A 2 -24.39 11.06 2.27
C ASP A 2 -24.00 9.60 2.55
N ASN A 3 -23.05 9.09 1.77
CA ASN A 3 -22.55 7.71 1.89
C ASN A 3 -21.78 7.44 3.20
N TYR A 4 -21.82 8.39 4.17
CA TYR A 4 -20.97 8.35 5.37
C TYR A 4 -21.74 8.21 6.68
N ILE A 5 -23.00 7.82 6.66
CA ILE A 5 -23.91 7.84 7.84
C ILE A 5 -23.34 7.09 9.06
N LEU A 6 -22.46 6.11 8.87
CA LEU A 6 -21.83 5.32 9.94
C LEU A 6 -20.31 5.43 9.95
N SER A 7 -19.72 6.43 9.30
CA SER A 7 -18.28 6.69 9.31
C SER A 7 -18.00 8.09 9.86
N ASN A 8 -16.80 8.29 10.41
CA ASN A 8 -16.35 9.58 10.92
C ASN A 8 -15.32 10.19 9.96
N VAL A 9 -15.80 10.85 8.91
CA VAL A 9 -14.96 11.48 7.89
C VAL A 9 -14.84 12.97 8.17
N GLN A 10 -13.68 13.40 8.67
CA GLN A 10 -13.41 14.78 9.05
C GLN A 10 -12.62 15.55 7.99
N SER A 11 -11.90 14.86 7.10
CA SER A 11 -11.14 15.49 6.02
C SER A 11 -12.08 16.08 4.96
N ARG A 12 -11.70 17.24 4.43
CA ARG A 12 -12.31 17.88 3.25
C ARG A 12 -11.46 17.69 1.98
N ASN A 13 -10.32 17.04 2.09
CA ASN A 13 -9.37 16.81 0.98
C ASN A 13 -9.59 15.42 0.39
N ILE A 14 -10.79 15.13 -0.09
CA ILE A 14 -11.17 13.86 -0.67
C ILE A 14 -11.60 14.11 -2.10
N GLY A 15 -10.94 13.43 -3.05
CA GLY A 15 -11.22 13.54 -4.47
C GLY A 15 -12.58 12.95 -4.86
N PRO A 16 -13.12 13.33 -6.02
CA PRO A 16 -14.40 12.85 -6.51
C PRO A 16 -14.40 11.34 -6.72
N ASP A 17 -15.59 10.74 -6.71
CA ASP A 17 -15.84 9.31 -6.94
C ASP A 17 -15.16 8.36 -5.93
N THR A 18 -14.62 8.91 -4.83
CA THR A 18 -14.04 8.12 -3.74
C THR A 18 -15.13 7.62 -2.80
N LEU A 19 -15.15 6.31 -2.59
CA LEU A 19 -16.08 5.62 -1.69
C LEU A 19 -15.40 5.35 -0.35
N ILE A 20 -16.02 5.79 0.74
CA ILE A 20 -15.59 5.49 2.12
C ILE A 20 -16.72 4.73 2.80
N TRP A 21 -16.45 3.49 3.18
CA TRP A 21 -17.44 2.59 3.75
C TRP A 21 -17.61 2.80 5.26
N GLN A 22 -18.65 2.19 5.81
CA GLN A 22 -19.07 2.34 7.21
C GLN A 22 -17.94 2.01 8.19
N PHE A 23 -17.99 2.64 9.37
CA PHE A 23 -17.06 2.45 10.48
C PHE A 23 -15.61 2.84 10.17
N THR A 24 -15.39 3.63 9.12
CA THR A 24 -14.08 4.19 8.78
C THR A 24 -13.92 5.56 9.43
N ILE A 25 -12.72 5.84 9.96
CA ILE A 25 -12.35 7.13 10.53
C ILE A 25 -11.29 7.75 9.64
N VAL A 26 -11.55 8.99 9.19
CA VAL A 26 -10.59 9.79 8.41
C VAL A 26 -10.39 11.13 9.12
N LEU A 27 -9.17 11.38 9.60
CA LEU A 27 -8.85 12.60 10.34
C LEU A 27 -8.72 13.84 9.42
N PRO A 28 -8.85 15.06 9.96
CA PRO A 28 -9.03 16.29 9.15
C PRO A 28 -7.91 16.58 8.14
N GLY A 29 -6.67 16.22 8.46
CA GLY A 29 -5.50 16.53 7.65
C GLY A 29 -5.17 15.49 6.56
N ALA A 30 -5.85 14.34 6.55
CA ALA A 30 -5.66 13.31 5.54
C ALA A 30 -5.99 13.83 4.13
N ILE A 31 -5.24 13.38 3.12
CA ILE A 31 -5.50 13.68 1.72
C ILE A 31 -5.78 12.38 0.99
N ILE A 32 -6.91 12.28 0.30
CA ILE A 32 -7.31 11.10 -0.46
C ILE A 32 -7.66 11.53 -1.87
N GLY A 33 -7.06 10.90 -2.86
CA GLY A 33 -7.30 11.16 -4.27
C GLY A 33 -8.70 10.75 -4.74
N ARG A 34 -8.91 10.78 -6.05
CA ARG A 34 -10.18 10.43 -6.71
C ARG A 34 -10.29 8.92 -6.95
N ASN A 35 -11.54 8.47 -7.11
CA ASN A 35 -11.89 7.09 -7.49
C ASN A 35 -11.23 6.03 -6.58
N CYS A 36 -11.11 6.35 -5.29
CA CYS A 36 -10.60 5.42 -4.28
C CYS A 36 -11.72 4.59 -3.66
N ASN A 37 -11.36 3.41 -3.15
CA ASN A 37 -12.28 2.54 -2.43
C ASN A 37 -11.69 2.22 -1.06
N ILE A 38 -12.12 2.95 -0.02
CA ILE A 38 -11.67 2.79 1.36
C ILE A 38 -12.73 1.97 2.10
N ASN A 39 -12.44 0.69 2.34
CA ASN A 39 -13.40 -0.22 2.93
C ASN A 39 -13.58 -0.02 4.44
N SER A 40 -14.54 -0.73 5.00
CA SER A 40 -14.97 -0.58 6.39
C SER A 40 -13.86 -0.83 7.41
N HIS A 41 -13.99 -0.19 8.59
CA HIS A 41 -13.07 -0.35 9.72
C HIS A 41 -11.62 0.10 9.42
N CYS A 42 -11.43 1.05 8.51
CA CYS A 42 -10.12 1.68 8.30
C CYS A 42 -9.94 2.90 9.20
N PHE A 43 -8.68 3.21 9.52
CA PHE A 43 -8.31 4.43 10.23
C PHE A 43 -7.22 5.16 9.44
N ILE A 44 -7.42 6.46 9.15
CA ILE A 44 -6.52 7.27 8.34
C ILE A 44 -6.16 8.54 9.10
N GLU A 45 -4.89 8.65 9.49
CA GLU A 45 -4.35 9.78 10.26
C GLU A 45 -4.12 11.03 9.43
N ASN A 46 -3.81 12.15 10.12
CA ASN A 46 -3.77 13.51 9.56
C ASN A 46 -2.72 13.73 8.46
N LYS A 47 -1.55 13.07 8.54
CA LYS A 47 -0.45 13.28 7.59
C LYS A 47 -0.37 12.18 6.54
N VAL A 48 -1.42 11.38 6.41
CA VAL A 48 -1.52 10.33 5.39
C VAL A 48 -1.89 10.96 4.05
N LYS A 49 -1.23 10.49 2.99
CA LYS A 49 -1.52 10.85 1.60
C LYS A 49 -1.87 9.60 0.82
N ILE A 50 -3.02 9.59 0.18
CA ILE A 50 -3.50 8.52 -0.69
C ILE A 50 -3.73 9.13 -2.06
N GLY A 51 -3.10 8.57 -3.09
CA GLY A 51 -3.25 8.97 -4.48
C GLY A 51 -4.58 8.54 -5.10
N ASP A 52 -4.65 8.54 -6.42
CA ASP A 52 -5.84 8.21 -7.18
C ASP A 52 -6.01 6.69 -7.38
N ASN A 53 -7.26 6.22 -7.57
CA ASN A 53 -7.57 4.82 -7.91
C ASN A 53 -7.03 3.79 -6.90
N VAL A 54 -6.90 4.16 -5.64
CA VAL A 54 -6.39 3.29 -4.57
C VAL A 54 -7.51 2.46 -3.97
N THR A 55 -7.22 1.19 -3.70
CA THR A 55 -8.10 0.30 -2.93
C THR A 55 -7.48 -0.03 -1.58
N VAL A 56 -8.14 0.36 -0.50
CA VAL A 56 -7.80 -0.02 0.87
C VAL A 56 -8.87 -0.95 1.39
N LYS A 57 -8.53 -2.21 1.63
CA LYS A 57 -9.46 -3.22 2.15
C LYS A 57 -9.68 -3.04 3.66
N CYS A 58 -10.66 -3.77 4.20
CA CYS A 58 -11.09 -3.64 5.59
C CYS A 58 -9.96 -3.80 6.60
N GLY A 59 -10.01 -3.03 7.70
CA GLY A 59 -9.13 -3.19 8.85
C GLY A 59 -7.71 -2.67 8.64
N VAL A 60 -7.48 -1.81 7.66
CA VAL A 60 -6.18 -1.17 7.42
C VAL A 60 -6.10 0.14 8.19
N TYR A 61 -5.05 0.31 8.98
CA TYR A 61 -4.76 1.55 9.71
C TYR A 61 -3.54 2.22 9.10
N LEU A 62 -3.72 3.45 8.62
CA LEU A 62 -2.67 4.28 8.04
C LEU A 62 -2.31 5.39 9.02
N TRP A 63 -1.08 5.34 9.50
CA TRP A 63 -0.54 6.27 10.47
C TRP A 63 0.15 7.46 9.80
N ASP A 64 0.36 8.52 10.54
CA ASP A 64 1.14 9.67 10.09
C ASP A 64 2.47 9.23 9.46
N GLY A 65 2.84 9.83 8.32
CA GLY A 65 4.05 9.50 7.56
C GLY A 65 3.87 8.42 6.49
N VAL A 66 2.67 7.81 6.38
CA VAL A 66 2.39 6.85 5.30
C VAL A 66 1.91 7.59 4.05
N THR A 67 2.54 7.28 2.92
CA THR A 67 2.13 7.73 1.58
C THR A 67 1.80 6.52 0.71
N ILE A 68 0.61 6.51 0.14
CA ILE A 68 0.10 5.50 -0.78
C ILE A 68 -0.07 6.17 -2.14
N GLU A 69 0.71 5.78 -3.14
CA GLU A 69 0.61 6.34 -4.49
C GLU A 69 -0.54 5.73 -5.30
N ASP A 70 -0.73 6.21 -6.53
CA ASP A 70 -1.86 5.85 -7.39
C ASP A 70 -1.95 4.35 -7.68
N GLY A 71 -3.17 3.84 -7.78
CA GLY A 71 -3.46 2.47 -8.20
C GLY A 71 -2.97 1.38 -7.24
N VAL A 72 -2.57 1.72 -6.02
CA VAL A 72 -2.14 0.76 -5.01
C VAL A 72 -3.32 -0.05 -4.48
N HIS A 73 -3.07 -1.33 -4.23
CA HIS A 73 -4.01 -2.22 -3.55
C HIS A 73 -3.46 -2.66 -2.19
N LEU A 74 -4.16 -2.34 -1.13
CA LEU A 74 -3.89 -2.84 0.22
C LEU A 74 -4.93 -3.90 0.58
N GLY A 75 -4.48 -5.14 0.80
CA GLY A 75 -5.31 -6.25 1.23
C GLY A 75 -5.86 -6.04 2.65
N PRO A 76 -6.86 -6.85 3.07
CA PRO A 76 -7.45 -6.72 4.39
C PRO A 76 -6.41 -6.92 5.52
N ASN A 77 -6.56 -6.11 6.56
CA ASN A 77 -5.70 -6.14 7.76
C ASN A 77 -4.21 -5.95 7.48
N VAL A 78 -3.83 -5.29 6.38
CA VAL A 78 -2.44 -4.86 6.20
C VAL A 78 -2.09 -3.90 7.32
N THR A 79 -0.97 -4.15 7.99
CA THR A 79 -0.52 -3.39 9.15
C THR A 79 0.69 -2.55 8.79
N PHE A 80 0.61 -1.25 9.04
CA PHE A 80 1.76 -0.34 8.99
C PHE A 80 2.23 -0.01 10.39
N THR A 81 3.52 0.23 10.58
CA THR A 81 4.06 0.82 11.81
C THR A 81 4.59 2.22 11.50
N ASN A 82 4.72 3.07 12.50
CA ASN A 82 5.32 4.41 12.39
C ASN A 82 6.39 4.69 13.44
N ASP A 83 6.60 3.74 14.35
CA ASP A 83 7.67 3.75 15.36
C ASP A 83 8.44 2.43 15.31
N LEU A 84 9.77 2.50 15.16
CA LEU A 84 10.63 1.33 15.04
C LEU A 84 10.95 0.70 16.41
N TYR A 85 10.96 1.51 17.47
CA TYR A 85 11.30 1.09 18.83
C TYR A 85 10.25 1.58 19.84
N PRO A 86 9.01 1.10 19.75
CA PRO A 86 7.91 1.65 20.51
C PRO A 86 8.08 1.48 22.03
N ARG A 87 7.81 2.56 22.76
CA ARG A 87 7.72 2.57 24.22
C ARG A 87 6.57 3.48 24.65
N SER A 88 5.76 3.03 25.58
CA SER A 88 4.62 3.80 26.07
C SER A 88 5.07 5.18 26.56
N LYS A 89 4.37 6.22 26.11
CA LYS A 89 4.58 7.65 26.46
C LYS A 89 5.95 8.23 26.10
N HIS A 90 6.79 7.53 25.36
CA HIS A 90 8.03 8.08 24.83
C HIS A 90 7.78 8.77 23.50
N LYS A 91 8.49 9.88 23.26
CA LYS A 91 8.56 10.52 21.95
C LYS A 91 9.36 9.62 21.01
N PHE A 92 8.92 9.49 19.79
CA PHE A 92 9.64 8.76 18.75
C PHE A 92 9.87 9.64 17.51
N LYS A 93 10.84 9.27 16.71
CA LYS A 93 11.08 9.89 15.41
C LYS A 93 10.17 9.21 14.39
N LEU A 94 9.27 9.99 13.80
CA LEU A 94 8.43 9.51 12.72
C LEU A 94 9.31 9.06 11.54
N MET A 95 9.06 7.85 11.03
CA MET A 95 9.71 7.30 9.84
C MET A 95 8.68 7.15 8.73
N GLU A 96 8.95 7.82 7.61
CA GLU A 96 8.03 7.82 6.48
C GLU A 96 8.05 6.48 5.74
N THR A 97 6.89 6.00 5.32
CA THR A 97 6.71 4.77 4.55
C THR A 97 5.97 5.09 3.27
N THR A 98 6.50 4.64 2.14
CA THR A 98 5.88 4.89 0.83
C THR A 98 5.55 3.58 0.14
N VAL A 99 4.30 3.44 -0.30
CA VAL A 99 3.87 2.39 -1.21
C VAL A 99 3.67 3.03 -2.58
N ARG A 100 4.55 2.68 -3.52
CA ARG A 100 4.59 3.31 -4.82
C ARG A 100 3.53 2.78 -5.77
N ARG A 101 3.30 3.53 -6.84
CA ARG A 101 2.25 3.34 -7.83
C ARG A 101 2.08 1.88 -8.26
N GLY A 102 0.83 1.42 -8.28
CA GLY A 102 0.44 0.10 -8.75
C GLY A 102 0.91 -1.08 -7.91
N ALA A 103 1.59 -0.84 -6.79
CA ALA A 103 2.00 -1.92 -5.89
C ALA A 103 0.79 -2.58 -5.22
N SER A 104 0.93 -3.85 -4.88
CA SER A 104 -0.10 -4.62 -4.18
C SER A 104 0.47 -5.26 -2.92
N VAL A 105 -0.25 -5.10 -1.81
CA VAL A 105 0.13 -5.69 -0.52
C VAL A 105 -0.94 -6.69 -0.11
N GLY A 106 -0.54 -7.94 0.06
CA GLY A 106 -1.43 -9.05 0.42
C GLY A 106 -1.96 -8.94 1.85
N ALA A 107 -3.08 -9.62 2.10
CA ALA A 107 -3.77 -9.62 3.39
C ALA A 107 -2.84 -9.96 4.56
N ASN A 108 -3.05 -9.31 5.71
CA ASN A 108 -2.28 -9.53 6.95
C ASN A 108 -0.76 -9.33 6.80
N ALA A 109 -0.28 -8.67 5.76
CA ALA A 109 1.13 -8.30 5.68
C ALA A 109 1.44 -7.16 6.66
N THR A 110 2.66 -7.18 7.23
CA THR A 110 3.16 -6.12 8.11
C THR A 110 4.29 -5.36 7.41
N ILE A 111 4.16 -4.04 7.34
CA ILE A 111 5.14 -3.13 6.74
C ILE A 111 5.77 -2.30 7.85
N LEU A 112 7.07 -2.50 8.08
CA LEU A 112 7.79 -1.68 9.04
C LEU A 112 7.98 -0.25 8.53
N CYS A 113 8.03 0.70 9.44
CA CYS A 113 8.25 2.10 9.13
C CYS A 113 9.62 2.33 8.48
N GLY A 114 9.71 3.36 7.64
CA GLY A 114 10.92 3.70 6.92
C GLY A 114 11.15 2.93 5.61
N VAL A 115 10.20 2.07 5.22
CA VAL A 115 10.32 1.21 4.04
C VAL A 115 9.65 1.85 2.83
N THR A 116 10.29 1.70 1.66
CA THR A 116 9.67 1.98 0.36
C THR A 116 9.32 0.67 -0.35
N ILE A 117 8.04 0.50 -0.71
CA ILE A 117 7.59 -0.57 -1.61
C ILE A 117 7.55 0.00 -3.02
N GLY A 118 8.37 -0.55 -3.92
CA GLY A 118 8.55 -0.06 -5.29
C GLY A 118 7.33 -0.24 -6.19
N GLU A 119 7.33 0.47 -7.33
CA GLU A 119 6.22 0.45 -8.28
C GLU A 119 5.91 -0.99 -8.74
N TYR A 120 4.61 -1.30 -8.77
CA TYR A 120 4.09 -2.62 -9.18
C TYR A 120 4.68 -3.81 -8.41
N ALA A 121 5.32 -3.60 -7.27
CA ALA A 121 5.77 -4.70 -6.43
C ALA A 121 4.58 -5.45 -5.84
N LEU A 122 4.75 -6.73 -5.58
CA LEU A 122 3.74 -7.58 -4.97
C LEU A 122 4.27 -8.17 -3.66
N ILE A 123 3.63 -7.82 -2.56
CA ILE A 123 3.87 -8.41 -1.25
C ILE A 123 2.85 -9.52 -1.01
N GLY A 124 3.32 -10.75 -0.76
CA GLY A 124 2.45 -11.87 -0.45
C GLY A 124 1.75 -11.72 0.90
N ALA A 125 0.59 -12.35 1.04
CA ALA A 125 -0.16 -12.34 2.28
C ALA A 125 0.66 -12.87 3.48
N GLY A 126 0.47 -12.29 4.67
CA GLY A 126 1.17 -12.66 5.90
C GLY A 126 2.66 -12.34 5.94
N SER A 127 3.19 -11.60 4.97
CA SER A 127 4.61 -11.25 4.92
C SER A 127 4.97 -10.12 5.88
N VAL A 128 6.22 -10.13 6.39
CA VAL A 128 6.76 -9.03 7.21
C VAL A 128 7.87 -8.33 6.43
N VAL A 129 7.59 -7.13 5.93
CA VAL A 129 8.52 -6.33 5.14
C VAL A 129 9.35 -5.46 6.06
N THR A 130 10.66 -5.70 6.07
CA THR A 130 11.62 -5.06 7.00
C THR A 130 12.65 -4.17 6.30
N LYS A 131 12.58 -4.05 4.97
CA LYS A 131 13.48 -3.22 4.14
C LYS A 131 12.82 -2.90 2.81
N ASP A 132 13.40 -1.97 2.07
CA ASP A 132 12.92 -1.55 0.76
C ASP A 132 12.73 -2.73 -0.21
N VAL A 133 11.68 -2.62 -0.99
CA VAL A 133 11.26 -3.60 -1.99
C VAL A 133 11.40 -2.96 -3.38
N PRO A 134 12.24 -3.51 -4.27
CA PRO A 134 12.34 -3.02 -5.65
C PRO A 134 11.04 -3.18 -6.43
N GLY A 135 10.85 -2.32 -7.44
CA GLY A 135 9.70 -2.40 -8.34
C GLY A 135 9.61 -3.72 -9.11
N ASN A 136 8.39 -4.12 -9.47
CA ASN A 136 8.11 -5.35 -10.22
C ASN A 136 8.69 -6.64 -9.59
N THR A 137 8.87 -6.68 -8.28
CA THR A 137 9.34 -7.86 -7.56
C THR A 137 8.26 -8.49 -6.68
N LEU A 138 8.33 -9.81 -6.50
CA LEU A 138 7.50 -10.57 -5.58
C LEU A 138 8.26 -10.83 -4.27
N TRP A 139 7.69 -10.42 -3.15
CA TRP A 139 8.27 -10.64 -1.82
C TRP A 139 7.30 -11.40 -0.92
N VAL A 140 7.79 -12.45 -0.25
CA VAL A 140 6.98 -13.27 0.67
C VAL A 140 7.79 -13.72 1.88
N GLY A 141 7.10 -14.01 2.97
CA GLY A 141 7.64 -14.62 4.18
C GLY A 141 7.88 -13.65 5.34
N ASN A 142 8.36 -14.18 6.45
CA ASN A 142 8.74 -13.43 7.65
C ASN A 142 10.17 -13.82 8.09
N PRO A 143 11.16 -12.92 7.94
CA PRO A 143 11.09 -11.66 7.19
C PRO A 143 10.92 -11.90 5.68
N ALA A 144 10.24 -10.97 5.00
CA ALA A 144 9.98 -11.06 3.56
C ALA A 144 11.30 -11.12 2.75
N ARG A 145 11.30 -11.97 1.72
CA ARG A 145 12.40 -12.10 0.77
C ARG A 145 11.87 -12.14 -0.65
N GLN A 146 12.66 -11.66 -1.59
CA GLN A 146 12.32 -11.71 -3.01
C GLN A 146 12.20 -13.17 -3.48
N ARG A 147 11.14 -13.47 -4.23
CA ARG A 147 10.82 -14.80 -4.76
C ARG A 147 10.52 -14.77 -6.26
N GLY A 148 10.88 -13.70 -6.93
CA GLY A 148 10.71 -13.55 -8.37
C GLY A 148 10.27 -12.16 -8.76
N TYR A 149 9.73 -12.05 -9.95
CA TYR A 149 9.32 -10.82 -10.59
C TYR A 149 7.85 -10.87 -10.98
N VAL A 150 7.22 -9.69 -11.06
CA VAL A 150 5.81 -9.54 -11.39
C VAL A 150 5.61 -8.51 -12.49
N CYS A 151 4.64 -8.78 -13.33
CA CYS A 151 4.15 -7.87 -14.36
C CYS A 151 3.34 -6.73 -13.72
N ASN A 152 3.22 -5.61 -14.40
CA ASN A 152 2.32 -4.52 -13.99
C ASN A 152 0.85 -4.95 -13.90
N CYS A 153 0.45 -6.08 -14.51
CA CYS A 153 -0.89 -6.65 -14.35
C CYS A 153 -1.03 -7.54 -13.09
N GLY A 154 0.03 -7.68 -12.27
CA GLY A 154 0.03 -8.45 -11.02
C GLY A 154 0.40 -9.93 -11.18
N ASN A 155 0.53 -10.46 -12.39
CA ASN A 155 0.91 -11.87 -12.61
C ASN A 155 2.44 -12.05 -12.53
N ARG A 156 2.87 -13.24 -12.09
CA ARG A 156 4.31 -13.57 -12.08
C ARG A 156 4.88 -13.59 -13.49
N LEU A 157 6.10 -13.11 -13.63
CA LEU A 157 6.87 -13.26 -14.85
C LEU A 157 7.49 -14.66 -14.92
N SER A 158 7.61 -15.19 -16.14
CA SER A 158 8.38 -16.41 -16.41
C SER A 158 9.89 -16.14 -16.28
N ASP A 159 10.70 -17.20 -16.31
CA ASP A 159 12.15 -17.09 -16.33
C ASP A 159 12.69 -16.31 -17.55
N LYS A 160 11.89 -16.24 -18.62
CA LYS A 160 12.17 -15.42 -19.81
C LYS A 160 11.66 -13.97 -19.70
N MET A 161 11.31 -13.55 -18.48
CA MET A 161 10.79 -12.20 -18.19
C MET A 161 9.56 -11.83 -19.04
N LYS A 162 8.70 -12.81 -19.36
CA LYS A 162 7.45 -12.61 -20.10
C LYS A 162 6.24 -12.94 -19.23
N CYS A 163 5.22 -12.09 -19.32
CA CYS A 163 3.95 -12.30 -18.64
C CYS A 163 3.05 -13.24 -19.46
N GLN A 164 2.68 -14.39 -18.89
CA GLN A 164 1.78 -15.35 -19.54
C GLN A 164 0.35 -14.83 -19.68
N ALA A 165 -0.07 -13.92 -18.79
CA ALA A 165 -1.46 -13.44 -18.77
C ALA A 165 -1.73 -12.31 -19.79
N CYS A 166 -0.80 -11.35 -19.95
CA CYS A 166 -1.01 -10.19 -20.81
C CYS A 166 0.02 -10.07 -21.94
N GLY A 167 0.96 -11.00 -22.05
CA GLY A 167 1.96 -11.06 -23.13
C GLY A 167 3.11 -10.04 -23.01
N LYS A 168 3.07 -9.09 -22.06
CA LYS A 168 4.13 -8.08 -21.91
C LYS A 168 5.47 -8.73 -21.59
N GLU A 169 6.51 -8.17 -22.18
CA GLU A 169 7.90 -8.57 -21.98
C GLU A 169 8.66 -7.52 -21.17
N TYR A 170 9.62 -7.98 -20.41
CA TYR A 170 10.40 -7.14 -19.49
C TYR A 170 11.89 -7.46 -19.68
N LYS A 171 12.72 -6.51 -19.31
CA LYS A 171 14.16 -6.72 -19.16
C LYS A 171 14.59 -6.51 -17.71
N LEU A 172 15.61 -7.23 -17.31
CA LEU A 172 16.27 -7.10 -16.00
C LEU A 172 17.67 -6.56 -16.23
N GLU A 173 17.90 -5.32 -15.80
CA GLU A 173 19.20 -4.67 -15.92
C GLU A 173 19.59 -4.09 -14.56
N ASN A 174 20.74 -4.43 -14.04
CA ASN A 174 21.27 -3.97 -12.75
C ASN A 174 20.27 -4.19 -11.57
N GLY A 175 19.53 -5.30 -11.58
CA GLY A 175 18.52 -5.61 -10.57
C GLY A 175 17.19 -4.85 -10.70
N LEU A 176 17.03 -4.02 -11.72
CA LEU A 176 15.80 -3.27 -12.01
C LEU A 176 15.04 -3.91 -13.17
N VAL A 177 13.73 -4.00 -13.03
CA VAL A 177 12.82 -4.55 -14.04
C VAL A 177 12.16 -3.39 -14.80
N SER A 178 12.19 -3.44 -16.11
CA SER A 178 11.49 -2.47 -16.98
C SER A 178 10.76 -3.18 -18.11
N ALA A 179 9.58 -2.69 -18.48
CA ALA A 179 8.84 -3.18 -19.64
C ALA A 179 9.59 -2.82 -20.94
N ILE A 180 9.52 -3.71 -21.94
CA ILE A 180 10.06 -3.51 -23.27
C ILE A 180 8.96 -3.00 -24.20
#